data_27a223db1705cb982e29bc4d9032d6e6
#
_entry.id   27a223db1705cb982e29bc4d9032d6e6
#
_cell.length_a   1.000
_cell.length_b   1.000
_cell.length_c   1.000
_cell.angle_alpha   90.00
_cell.angle_beta   90.00
_cell.angle_gamma   90.00
#
_symmetry.space_group_name_H-M   'P 1'
#
loop_
_entity.id
_entity.type
_entity.pdbx_description
1 polymer ?
#
loop_
_entity_poly.entity_id
_entity_poly.type
_entity_poly.pdbx_seq_one_letter_code
_entity_poly.pdbx_strand_id
1 'polypeptide(L)'
;MAKKGALTGLLLFGIFFGAGNLIFPPTLGAQSGEHFLPAIAGFVLSGVGLAVLTLIIGTLNPKGYIYEISTKISPWFATIYLAVLYLSIGPFFAIPRTATTSYAVGISPLLADADKGLGLIVFTLIYFVAAFLIALNPSKILDRIGRILTPDFAI
;
A
#
# COMPACT_ATOMS: atom_id res chain seq x y z
N MET A 1 14.03 22.25 11.31
CA MET A 1 12.63 21.93 10.95
C MET A 1 12.50 21.31 9.56
N ALA A 2 13.17 21.80 8.54
CA ALA A 2 13.12 21.26 7.16
C ALA A 2 13.50 19.77 7.04
N LYS A 3 14.56 19.32 7.74
CA LYS A 3 14.99 17.90 7.72
C LYS A 3 13.92 16.95 8.25
N LYS A 4 13.20 17.31 9.31
CA LYS A 4 12.10 16.48 9.87
C LYS A 4 10.91 16.42 8.91
N GLY A 5 10.57 17.52 8.24
CA GLY A 5 9.51 17.54 7.23
C GLY A 5 9.83 16.69 6.02
N ALA A 6 11.07 16.73 5.52
CA ALA A 6 11.51 15.89 4.41
C ALA A 6 11.47 14.39 4.77
N LEU A 7 11.90 14.01 5.98
CA LEU A 7 11.85 12.64 6.45
C LEU A 7 10.41 12.13 6.55
N THR A 8 9.50 12.93 7.12
CA THR A 8 8.07 12.62 7.20
C THR A 8 7.44 12.49 5.81
N GLY A 9 7.81 13.38 4.88
CA GLY A 9 7.36 13.30 3.49
C GLY A 9 7.82 12.03 2.78
N LEU A 10 9.07 11.61 2.99
CA LEU A 10 9.62 10.36 2.45
C LEU A 10 8.96 9.11 3.04
N LEU A 11 8.67 9.12 4.35
CA LEU A 11 7.91 8.07 5.00
C LEU A 11 6.49 7.96 4.45
N LEU A 12 5.80 9.08 4.29
CA LEU A 12 4.47 9.13 3.66
C LEU A 12 4.53 8.63 2.22
N PHE A 13 5.50 9.07 1.44
CA PHE A 13 5.72 8.56 0.08
C PHE A 13 5.89 7.03 0.09
N GLY A 14 6.75 6.49 0.96
CA GLY A 14 6.96 5.03 1.06
C GLY A 14 5.72 4.24 1.44
N ILE A 15 4.81 4.81 2.25
CA ILE A 15 3.54 4.19 2.63
C ILE A 15 2.55 4.20 1.46
N PHE A 16 2.47 5.30 0.71
CA PHE A 16 1.50 5.46 -0.37
C PHE A 16 1.99 4.93 -1.72
N PHE A 17 3.30 4.89 -1.94
CA PHE A 17 3.89 4.40 -3.18
C PHE A 17 4.00 2.88 -3.17
N GLY A 18 3.01 2.22 -3.72
CA GLY A 18 2.96 0.76 -3.83
C GLY A 18 2.93 0.26 -5.27
N ALA A 19 2.91 -1.04 -5.44
CA ALA A 19 2.81 -1.70 -6.75
C ALA A 19 1.61 -1.24 -7.58
N GLY A 20 0.51 -0.85 -6.92
CA GLY A 20 -0.66 -0.28 -7.59
C GLY A 20 -0.36 0.99 -8.36
N ASN A 21 0.49 1.86 -7.82
CA ASN A 21 0.85 3.13 -8.48
C ASN A 21 1.73 2.93 -9.72
N LEU A 22 2.41 1.79 -9.81
CA LEU A 22 3.21 1.42 -10.98
C LEU A 22 2.40 0.73 -12.07
N ILE A 23 1.35 0.00 -11.69
CA ILE A 23 0.59 -0.86 -12.61
C ILE A 23 -0.68 -0.16 -13.12
N PHE A 24 -1.45 0.47 -12.24
CA PHE A 24 -2.74 1.03 -12.63
C PHE A 24 -2.66 2.21 -13.59
N PRO A 25 -1.81 3.23 -13.41
CA PRO A 25 -1.77 4.35 -14.35
C PRO A 25 -1.35 3.95 -15.76
N PRO A 26 -0.29 3.13 -15.98
CA PRO A 26 0.06 2.66 -17.32
C PRO A 26 -1.05 1.81 -17.96
N THR A 27 -1.68 0.92 -17.18
CA THR A 27 -2.76 0.06 -17.67
C THR A 27 -3.98 0.89 -18.06
N LEU A 28 -4.35 1.85 -17.22
CA LEU A 28 -5.44 2.78 -17.49
C LEU A 28 -5.15 3.60 -18.76
N GLY A 29 -3.91 4.09 -18.90
CA GLY A 29 -3.47 4.82 -20.09
C GLY A 29 -3.58 3.98 -21.36
N ALA A 30 -3.14 2.73 -21.33
CA ALA A 30 -3.22 1.82 -22.47
C ALA A 30 -4.66 1.46 -22.86
N GLN A 31 -5.57 1.35 -21.88
CA GLN A 31 -6.98 1.02 -22.12
C GLN A 31 -7.84 2.22 -22.51
N SER A 32 -7.45 3.42 -22.13
CA SER A 32 -8.25 4.63 -22.33
C SER A 32 -8.15 5.20 -23.76
N GLY A 33 -7.11 4.85 -24.51
CA GLY A 33 -6.90 5.34 -25.88
C GLY A 33 -7.02 6.87 -25.97
N GLU A 34 -7.95 7.35 -26.81
CA GLU A 34 -8.19 8.78 -27.02
C GLU A 34 -8.77 9.50 -25.78
N HIS A 35 -9.37 8.74 -24.83
CA HIS A 35 -9.96 9.29 -23.61
C HIS A 35 -8.99 9.29 -22.41
N PHE A 36 -7.70 9.30 -22.67
CA PHE A 36 -6.64 9.26 -21.65
C PHE A 36 -6.76 10.41 -20.63
N LEU A 37 -7.00 11.66 -21.07
CA LEU A 37 -7.07 12.82 -20.18
C LEU A 37 -8.21 12.73 -19.15
N PRO A 38 -9.47 12.47 -19.54
CA PRO A 38 -10.55 12.32 -18.55
C PRO A 38 -10.35 11.09 -17.65
N ALA A 39 -9.80 10.00 -18.17
CA ALA A 39 -9.54 8.80 -17.39
C ALA A 39 -8.48 9.05 -16.29
N ILE A 40 -7.36 9.69 -16.63
CA ILE A 40 -6.34 10.08 -15.66
C ILE A 40 -6.85 11.12 -14.67
N ALA A 41 -7.61 12.11 -15.11
CA ALA A 41 -8.20 13.10 -14.20
C ALA A 41 -9.13 12.43 -13.18
N GLY A 42 -9.99 11.51 -13.60
CA GLY A 42 -10.83 10.71 -12.71
C GLY A 42 -10.02 9.87 -11.73
N PHE A 43 -8.97 9.20 -12.21
CA PHE A 43 -8.08 8.40 -11.38
C PHE A 43 -7.35 9.24 -10.32
N VAL A 44 -6.81 10.40 -10.71
CA VAL A 44 -6.12 11.31 -9.77
C VAL A 44 -7.09 11.89 -8.75
N LEU A 45 -8.26 12.33 -9.16
CA LEU A 45 -9.26 12.87 -8.24
C LEU A 45 -9.75 11.81 -7.24
N SER A 46 -10.08 10.61 -7.71
CA SER A 46 -10.59 9.54 -6.84
C SER A 46 -9.49 8.84 -6.02
N GLY A 47 -8.39 8.47 -6.66
CA GLY A 47 -7.32 7.70 -6.01
C GLY A 47 -6.41 8.55 -5.13
N VAL A 48 -5.98 9.72 -5.62
CA VAL A 48 -5.06 10.60 -4.88
C VAL A 48 -5.84 11.65 -4.08
N GLY A 49 -6.84 12.30 -4.67
CA GLY A 49 -7.59 13.36 -4.04
C GLY A 49 -8.30 12.92 -2.77
N LEU A 50 -9.03 11.81 -2.82
CA LEU A 50 -9.69 11.24 -1.64
C LEU A 50 -8.69 10.78 -0.57
N ALA A 51 -7.55 10.20 -0.96
CA ALA A 51 -6.52 9.80 -0.01
C ALA A 51 -5.92 11.00 0.72
N VAL A 52 -5.64 12.09 -0.01
CA VAL A 52 -5.14 13.34 0.60
C VAL A 52 -6.18 13.96 1.51
N LEU A 53 -7.45 14.00 1.11
CA LEU A 53 -8.54 14.50 1.95
C LEU A 53 -8.67 13.70 3.25
N THR A 54 -8.62 12.37 3.18
CA THR A 54 -8.67 11.51 4.37
C THR A 54 -7.49 11.72 5.30
N LEU A 55 -6.29 11.98 4.77
CA LEU A 55 -5.12 12.35 5.56
C LEU A 55 -5.35 13.67 6.31
N ILE A 56 -5.82 14.70 5.61
CA ILE A 56 -6.11 16.01 6.22
C ILE A 56 -7.14 15.86 7.34
N ILE A 57 -8.24 15.15 7.08
CA ILE A 57 -9.27 14.89 8.09
C ILE A 57 -8.70 14.09 9.27
N GLY A 58 -7.83 13.11 9.00
CA GLY A 58 -7.16 12.30 10.02
C GLY A 58 -6.25 13.11 10.94
N THR A 59 -5.58 14.16 10.43
CA THR A 59 -4.74 15.05 11.26
C THR A 59 -5.55 15.94 12.20
N LEU A 60 -6.82 16.20 11.87
CA LEU A 60 -7.72 17.02 12.69
C LEU A 60 -8.31 16.24 13.87
N ASN A 61 -8.27 14.90 13.83
CA ASN A 61 -8.86 14.04 14.87
C ASN A 61 -7.82 13.08 15.48
N PRO A 62 -7.27 13.43 16.68
CA PRO A 62 -6.22 12.65 17.33
C PRO A 62 -6.64 11.23 17.76
N LYS A 63 -7.94 10.96 17.88
CA LYS A 63 -8.51 9.69 18.36
C LYS A 63 -8.83 8.67 17.27
N GLY A 64 -8.54 8.98 16.00
CA GLY A 64 -8.89 8.10 14.86
C GLY A 64 -10.32 8.32 14.38
N TYR A 65 -10.48 9.17 13.40
CA TYR A 65 -11.79 9.63 12.88
C TYR A 65 -12.70 8.49 12.38
N ILE A 66 -12.17 7.40 11.89
CA ILE A 66 -12.97 6.29 11.36
C ILE A 66 -13.77 5.61 12.47
N TYR A 67 -13.12 5.34 13.61
CA TYR A 67 -13.79 4.76 14.77
C TYR A 67 -14.82 5.73 15.35
N GLU A 68 -14.45 6.99 15.51
CA GLU A 68 -15.31 8.00 16.10
C GLU A 68 -16.57 8.28 15.26
N ILE A 69 -16.44 8.34 13.91
CA ILE A 69 -17.60 8.51 13.03
C ILE A 69 -18.48 7.26 13.06
N SER A 70 -17.88 6.09 13.03
CA SER A 70 -18.64 4.83 13.01
C SER A 70 -19.38 4.58 14.32
N THR A 71 -18.81 4.97 15.46
CA THR A 71 -19.46 4.85 16.77
C THR A 71 -20.66 5.79 16.94
N LYS A 72 -20.71 6.89 16.19
CA LYS A 72 -21.92 7.76 16.17
C LYS A 72 -23.14 7.06 15.60
N ILE A 73 -22.98 6.05 14.77
CA ILE A 73 -24.07 5.22 14.26
C ILE A 73 -24.43 4.15 15.30
N SER A 74 -23.47 3.31 15.67
CA SER A 74 -23.57 2.29 16.71
C SER A 74 -22.19 1.71 17.02
N PRO A 75 -21.88 1.39 18.29
CA PRO A 75 -20.63 0.70 18.65
C PRO A 75 -20.46 -0.67 17.93
N TRP A 76 -21.55 -1.40 17.75
CA TRP A 76 -21.56 -2.66 17.02
C TRP A 76 -21.22 -2.46 15.54
N PHE A 77 -21.82 -1.47 14.91
CA PHE A 77 -21.51 -1.10 13.52
C PHE A 77 -20.04 -0.74 13.37
N ALA A 78 -19.48 0.07 14.26
CA ALA A 78 -18.07 0.46 14.23
C ALA A 78 -17.15 -0.77 14.29
N THR A 79 -17.43 -1.71 15.18
CA THR A 79 -16.61 -2.93 15.33
C THR A 79 -16.66 -3.82 14.09
N ILE A 80 -17.85 -4.10 13.58
CA ILE A 80 -18.04 -4.92 12.38
C ILE A 80 -17.40 -4.24 11.15
N TYR A 81 -17.66 -2.95 10.96
CA TYR A 81 -17.13 -2.19 9.85
C TYR A 81 -15.59 -2.18 9.83
N LEU A 82 -14.97 -1.90 10.99
CA LEU A 82 -13.51 -1.92 11.11
C LEU A 82 -12.94 -3.35 10.92
N ALA A 83 -13.61 -4.36 11.47
CA ALA A 83 -13.19 -5.75 11.28
C ALA A 83 -13.20 -6.12 9.79
N VAL A 84 -14.29 -5.84 9.07
CA VAL A 84 -14.40 -6.09 7.64
C VAL A 84 -13.35 -5.30 6.86
N LEU A 85 -13.14 -4.03 7.19
CA LEU A 85 -12.15 -3.17 6.55
C LEU A 85 -10.72 -3.70 6.73
N TYR A 86 -10.33 -4.04 7.97
CA TYR A 86 -9.00 -4.58 8.23
C TYR A 86 -8.78 -5.97 7.65
N LEU A 87 -9.78 -6.84 7.67
CA LEU A 87 -9.71 -8.15 7.05
C LEU A 87 -9.61 -8.04 5.52
N SER A 88 -10.33 -7.11 4.91
CA SER A 88 -10.25 -6.85 3.47
C SER A 88 -8.87 -6.31 3.07
N ILE A 89 -8.35 -5.30 3.77
CA ILE A 89 -7.03 -4.73 3.48
C ILE A 89 -5.93 -5.76 3.81
N GLY A 90 -6.06 -6.49 4.91
CA GLY A 90 -5.08 -7.46 5.37
C GLY A 90 -5.13 -8.77 4.57
N PRO A 91 -5.58 -9.86 5.21
CA PRO A 91 -5.37 -11.23 4.71
C PRO A 91 -6.17 -11.57 3.45
N PHE A 92 -7.31 -10.90 3.18
CA PHE A 92 -8.17 -11.33 2.08
C PHE A 92 -7.79 -10.75 0.71
N PHE A 93 -7.32 -9.51 0.64
CA PHE A 93 -7.06 -8.87 -0.66
C PHE A 93 -5.68 -8.24 -0.79
N ALA A 94 -5.32 -7.28 0.06
CA ALA A 94 -4.13 -6.49 -0.20
C ALA A 94 -2.83 -7.27 0.00
N ILE A 95 -2.70 -8.04 1.08
CA ILE A 95 -1.50 -8.81 1.37
C ILE A 95 -1.23 -9.90 0.32
N PRO A 96 -2.20 -10.78 -0.04
CA PRO A 96 -1.99 -11.75 -1.11
C PRO A 96 -1.66 -11.10 -2.45
N ARG A 97 -2.30 -9.99 -2.77
CA ARG A 97 -2.06 -9.24 -4.00
C ARG A 97 -0.64 -8.71 -4.10
N THR A 98 -0.03 -8.27 -3.00
CA THR A 98 1.37 -7.79 -3.04
C THR A 98 2.33 -8.89 -3.50
N ALA A 99 2.17 -10.12 -3.02
CA ALA A 99 3.01 -11.24 -3.42
C ALA A 99 2.81 -11.60 -4.90
N THR A 100 1.54 -11.75 -5.33
CA THR A 100 1.24 -12.11 -6.74
C THR A 100 1.68 -11.04 -7.73
N THR A 101 1.53 -9.77 -7.38
CA THR A 101 1.98 -8.65 -8.22
C THR A 101 3.49 -8.59 -8.31
N SER A 102 4.19 -8.75 -7.18
CA SER A 102 5.66 -8.79 -7.16
C SER A 102 6.21 -9.94 -7.99
N TYR A 103 5.56 -11.11 -7.92
CA TYR A 103 5.90 -12.24 -8.76
C TYR A 103 5.65 -11.96 -10.25
N ALA A 104 4.49 -11.44 -10.59
CA ALA A 104 4.10 -11.19 -11.98
C ALA A 104 5.02 -10.19 -12.69
N VAL A 105 5.50 -9.17 -11.97
CA VAL A 105 6.39 -8.14 -12.53
C VAL A 105 7.86 -8.55 -12.47
N GLY A 106 8.29 -9.19 -11.36
CA GLY A 106 9.70 -9.45 -11.11
C GLY A 106 10.21 -10.81 -11.63
N ILE A 107 9.46 -11.87 -11.46
CA ILE A 107 9.92 -13.25 -11.67
C ILE A 107 9.28 -13.92 -12.88
N SER A 108 7.97 -13.74 -13.06
CA SER A 108 7.22 -14.40 -14.13
C SER A 108 7.78 -14.20 -15.53
N PRO A 109 8.32 -13.01 -15.91
CA PRO A 109 8.90 -12.81 -17.24
C PRO A 109 10.20 -13.59 -17.48
N LEU A 110 10.85 -14.04 -16.40
CA LEU A 110 12.13 -14.77 -16.46
C LEU A 110 11.94 -16.29 -16.53
N LEU A 111 10.73 -16.78 -16.29
CA LEU A 111 10.43 -18.21 -16.25
C LEU A 111 9.73 -18.70 -17.53
N ALA A 112 10.00 -19.93 -17.91
CA ALA A 112 9.25 -20.63 -18.94
C ALA A 112 7.80 -20.84 -18.51
N ASP A 113 6.88 -20.97 -19.47
CA ASP A 113 5.44 -21.05 -19.16
C ASP A 113 5.08 -22.29 -18.30
N ALA A 114 5.80 -23.40 -18.48
CA ALA A 114 5.59 -24.63 -17.71
C ALA A 114 5.91 -24.46 -16.21
N ASP A 115 6.84 -23.57 -15.85
CA ASP A 115 7.35 -23.41 -14.49
C ASP A 115 6.66 -22.28 -13.71
N LYS A 116 5.82 -21.49 -14.37
CA LYS A 116 5.18 -20.29 -13.75
C LYS A 116 4.31 -20.64 -12.54
N GLY A 117 3.60 -21.75 -12.57
CA GLY A 117 2.73 -22.17 -11.47
C GLY A 117 3.51 -22.56 -10.21
N LEU A 118 4.55 -23.35 -10.39
CA LEU A 118 5.41 -23.80 -9.31
C LEU A 118 6.26 -22.64 -8.79
N GLY A 119 6.75 -21.78 -9.68
CA GLY A 119 7.45 -20.56 -9.36
C GLY A 119 6.63 -19.61 -8.50
N LEU A 120 5.33 -19.45 -8.78
CA LEU A 120 4.42 -18.63 -7.98
C LEU A 120 4.30 -19.15 -6.54
N ILE A 121 4.15 -20.47 -6.36
CA ILE A 121 4.01 -21.08 -5.03
C ILE A 121 5.29 -20.87 -4.22
N VAL A 122 6.45 -21.20 -4.80
CA VAL A 122 7.76 -21.05 -4.14
C VAL A 122 8.03 -19.59 -3.80
N PHE A 123 7.81 -18.69 -4.74
CA PHE A 123 8.00 -17.26 -4.52
C PHE A 123 7.09 -16.73 -3.39
N THR A 124 5.81 -17.11 -3.41
CA THR A 124 4.83 -16.66 -2.40
C THR A 124 5.22 -17.15 -1.01
N LEU A 125 5.68 -18.39 -0.87
CA LEU A 125 6.20 -18.92 0.40
C LEU A 125 7.39 -18.13 0.90
N ILE A 126 8.40 -17.91 0.06
CA ILE A 126 9.60 -17.14 0.42
C ILE A 126 9.21 -15.70 0.80
N TYR A 127 8.33 -15.07 0.01
CA TYR A 127 7.85 -13.72 0.25
C TYR A 127 7.18 -13.57 1.61
N PHE A 128 6.26 -14.47 1.96
CA PHE A 128 5.55 -14.39 3.24
C PHE A 128 6.42 -14.79 4.43
N VAL A 129 7.33 -15.73 4.27
CA VAL A 129 8.32 -16.04 5.31
C VAL A 129 9.22 -14.83 5.57
N ALA A 130 9.74 -14.18 4.53
CA ALA A 130 10.54 -12.97 4.66
C ALA A 130 9.75 -11.82 5.30
N ALA A 131 8.53 -11.59 4.85
CA ALA A 131 7.65 -10.58 5.42
C ALA A 131 7.35 -10.84 6.90
N PHE A 132 7.09 -12.09 7.27
CA PHE A 132 6.87 -12.51 8.66
C PHE A 132 8.09 -12.27 9.54
N LEU A 133 9.27 -12.69 9.09
CA LEU A 133 10.53 -12.47 9.83
C LEU A 133 10.83 -10.97 10.04
N ILE A 134 10.53 -10.14 9.04
CA ILE A 134 10.67 -8.69 9.18
C ILE A 134 9.63 -8.15 10.17
N ALA A 135 8.39 -8.62 10.13
CA ALA A 135 7.31 -8.18 10.99
C ALA A 135 7.46 -8.57 12.46
N LEU A 136 8.24 -9.60 12.78
CA LEU A 136 8.53 -10.00 14.17
C LEU A 136 9.20 -8.91 15.02
N ASN A 137 9.86 -7.93 14.38
CA ASN A 137 10.52 -6.82 15.08
C ASN A 137 10.03 -5.45 14.57
N PRO A 138 8.79 -5.06 14.86
CA PRO A 138 8.17 -3.85 14.30
C PRO A 138 8.88 -2.55 14.69
N SER A 139 9.47 -2.46 15.89
CA SER A 139 10.21 -1.29 16.35
C SER A 139 11.48 -0.99 15.54
N LYS A 140 12.07 -2.02 14.93
CA LYS A 140 13.29 -1.89 14.12
C LYS A 140 12.99 -1.72 12.61
N ILE A 141 11.75 -1.91 12.19
CA ILE A 141 11.35 -1.81 10.79
C ILE A 141 11.52 -0.36 10.30
N LEU A 142 11.02 0.60 11.06
CA LEU A 142 11.12 2.03 10.73
C LEU A 142 12.59 2.47 10.63
N ASP A 143 13.43 2.02 11.57
CA ASP A 143 14.87 2.32 11.53
C ASP A 143 15.58 1.66 10.35
N ARG A 144 15.25 0.41 10.03
CA ARG A 144 15.86 -0.32 8.90
C ARG A 144 15.42 0.25 7.56
N ILE A 145 14.12 0.47 7.38
CA ILE A 145 13.58 1.07 6.14
C ILE A 145 14.09 2.50 5.99
N GLY A 146 14.12 3.27 7.08
CA GLY A 146 14.70 4.61 7.08
C GLY A 146 16.16 4.62 6.65
N ARG A 147 16.99 3.69 7.14
CA ARG A 147 18.41 3.58 6.77
C ARG A 147 18.63 3.11 5.33
N ILE A 148 17.77 2.25 4.80
CA ILE A 148 17.88 1.76 3.41
C ILE A 148 17.41 2.82 2.41
N LEU A 149 16.30 3.50 2.73
CA LEU A 149 15.72 4.52 1.85
C LEU A 149 16.40 5.89 1.97
N THR A 150 17.08 6.16 3.08
CA THR A 150 17.76 7.45 3.34
C THR A 150 19.11 7.24 4.03
N PRO A 151 20.11 6.64 3.34
CA PRO A 151 21.42 6.38 3.95
C PRO A 151 22.14 7.64 4.44
N ASP A 152 21.89 8.80 3.81
CA ASP A 152 22.58 10.07 4.13
C ASP A 152 21.88 10.93 5.22
N PHE A 153 20.74 10.52 5.74
CA PHE A 153 20.00 11.30 6.76
C PHE A 153 20.08 10.72 8.17
N ALA A 154 20.91 9.69 8.39
CA ALA A 154 21.06 8.98 9.67
C ALA A 154 22.19 9.56 10.55
N ILE A 155 22.38 10.90 10.57
CA ILE A 155 23.26 11.59 11.52
C ILE A 155 22.45 12.65 12.28
#